data_439561e7946de9920fe76d2af0288a8a
#
_entry.id   439561e7946de9920fe76d2af0288a8a
#
_cell.length_a   1.000
_cell.length_b   1.000
_cell.length_c   1.000
_cell.angle_alpha   90.00
_cell.angle_beta   90.00
_cell.angle_gamma   90.00
#
_symmetry.space_group_name_H-M   'P 1'
#
loop_
_entity.id
_entity.type
_entity.pdbx_description
1 polymer ?
#
loop_
_entity_poly.entity_id
_entity_poly.type
_entity_poly.pdbx_seq_one_letter_code
_entity_poly.pdbx_strand_id
1 'polypeptide(L)'
;MRRGRNQSAVIIISTFPNKESIIQNVNDLIIEKKLCACISLVPIRSFYSWSNKLEDHEEIMVLMKTTKSLATKLKLEIARLHPYDVPEIIEVKMNDVSKSYLKWMIDSIKS
;
A
#
# COMPACT_ATOMS: atom_id res chain seq x y z
N MET A 1 9.19 -27.56 5.90
CA MET A 1 9.13 -26.66 5.08
C MET A 1 8.79 -25.37 5.62
N ARG A 2 9.45 -24.43 5.36
CA ARG A 2 9.22 -23.29 5.89
C ARG A 2 8.79 -22.36 4.99
N ARG A 3 7.86 -22.18 4.59
CA ARG A 3 7.51 -21.35 3.69
C ARG A 3 6.80 -20.23 4.21
N GLY A 4 6.45 -20.04 5.23
CA GLY A 4 5.61 -19.00 5.67
C GLY A 4 6.26 -17.69 5.91
N ARG A 5 7.53 -17.68 6.29
CA ARG A 5 8.13 -16.46 6.63
C ARG A 5 8.14 -15.41 5.57
N ASN A 6 8.55 -15.70 4.39
CA ASN A 6 8.61 -14.72 3.33
C ASN A 6 7.28 -14.58 2.61
N GLN A 7 6.33 -15.46 2.90
CA GLN A 7 5.02 -15.41 2.30
C GLN A 7 3.95 -14.91 3.25
N SER A 8 4.35 -14.32 4.39
CA SER A 8 3.40 -13.70 5.28
C SER A 8 2.79 -12.51 4.57
N ALA A 9 1.51 -12.29 4.76
CA ALA A 9 0.78 -11.22 4.12
C ALA A 9 0.80 -9.95 4.97
N VAL A 10 0.94 -8.81 4.32
CA VAL A 10 0.90 -7.51 4.97
C VAL A 10 0.07 -6.55 4.15
N ILE A 11 -0.40 -5.47 4.78
CA ILE A 11 -1.07 -4.38 4.09
C ILE A 11 -0.20 -3.16 4.28
N ILE A 12 0.15 -2.49 3.19
CA ILE A 12 0.82 -1.21 3.26
C ILE A 12 -0.25 -0.15 3.05
N ILE A 13 -0.34 0.79 3.98
CA ILE A 13 -1.35 1.84 3.95
C ILE A 13 -0.65 3.16 3.69
N SER A 14 -1.19 3.95 2.78
CA SER A 14 -0.73 5.30 2.53
C SER A 14 -1.94 6.17 2.18
N THR A 15 -1.79 7.48 2.28
CA THR A 15 -2.83 8.42 1.87
C THR A 15 -2.24 9.37 0.84
N PHE A 16 -3.02 9.69 -0.18
CA PHE A 16 -2.58 10.51 -1.31
C PHE A 16 -3.63 11.55 -1.65
N PRO A 17 -3.25 12.61 -2.34
CA PRO A 17 -4.25 13.52 -2.90
C PRO A 17 -5.13 12.76 -3.89
N ASN A 18 -6.43 13.08 -3.95
CA ASN A 18 -7.32 12.37 -4.86
C ASN A 18 -7.16 12.95 -6.26
N LYS A 19 -6.17 12.48 -7.00
CA LYS A 19 -5.90 12.90 -8.36
C LYS A 19 -5.68 11.70 -9.24
N GLU A 20 -6.25 11.73 -10.43
CA GLU A 20 -6.18 10.61 -11.35
C GLU A 20 -4.74 10.22 -11.71
N SER A 21 -3.86 11.19 -11.89
CA SER A 21 -2.47 10.91 -12.22
C SER A 21 -1.77 10.09 -11.12
N ILE A 22 -2.11 10.36 -9.87
CA ILE A 22 -1.54 9.62 -8.74
C ILE A 22 -2.11 8.21 -8.71
N ILE A 23 -3.41 8.06 -8.97
CA ILE A 23 -4.05 6.75 -9.01
C ILE A 23 -3.40 5.88 -10.08
N GLN A 24 -3.10 6.44 -11.25
CA GLN A 24 -2.45 5.69 -12.33
C GLN A 24 -1.04 5.26 -11.91
N ASN A 25 -0.28 6.12 -11.27
CA ASN A 25 1.06 5.78 -10.81
C ASN A 25 1.02 4.65 -9.78
N VAL A 26 0.04 4.68 -8.90
CA VAL A 26 -0.12 3.64 -7.88
C VAL A 26 -0.49 2.31 -8.54
N ASN A 27 -1.36 2.34 -9.55
CA ASN A 27 -1.77 1.12 -10.26
C ASN A 27 -0.59 0.45 -10.95
N ASP A 28 0.39 1.20 -11.42
CA ASP A 28 1.58 0.64 -12.06
C ASP A 28 2.40 -0.24 -11.11
N LEU A 29 2.23 -0.07 -9.79
CA LEU A 29 2.88 -0.94 -8.82
C LEU A 29 2.43 -2.39 -8.96
N ILE A 30 1.20 -2.61 -9.43
CA ILE A 30 0.71 -3.94 -9.65
C ILE A 30 1.13 -4.44 -11.03
N ILE A 31 0.82 -3.67 -12.05
CA ILE A 31 0.96 -4.13 -13.43
C ILE A 31 2.40 -4.23 -13.89
N GLU A 32 3.16 -3.20 -13.69
CA GLU A 32 4.53 -3.17 -14.18
C GLU A 32 5.57 -3.70 -13.20
N LYS A 33 5.40 -3.40 -11.93
CA LYS A 33 6.41 -3.75 -10.95
C LYS A 33 6.07 -4.98 -10.12
N LYS A 34 4.84 -5.39 -10.14
CA LYS A 34 4.35 -6.57 -9.40
C LYS A 34 4.75 -6.55 -7.93
N LEU A 35 4.61 -5.38 -7.32
CA LEU A 35 4.96 -5.22 -5.92
C LEU A 35 3.81 -5.49 -4.95
N CYS A 36 2.59 -5.59 -5.46
CA CYS A 36 1.45 -5.96 -4.63
C CYS A 36 0.39 -6.67 -5.47
N ALA A 37 -0.45 -7.42 -4.80
CA ALA A 37 -1.47 -8.23 -5.46
C ALA A 37 -2.76 -7.47 -5.70
N CYS A 38 -3.08 -6.53 -4.83
CA CYS A 38 -4.35 -5.82 -4.88
C CYS A 38 -4.19 -4.46 -4.24
N ILE A 39 -4.81 -3.45 -4.81
CA ILE A 39 -4.84 -2.12 -4.24
C ILE A 39 -6.29 -1.71 -4.13
N SER A 40 -6.72 -1.33 -2.92
CA SER A 40 -8.07 -0.82 -2.68
C SER A 40 -7.97 0.65 -2.36
N LEU A 41 -8.87 1.45 -2.91
CA LEU A 41 -8.87 2.90 -2.74
C LEU A 41 -10.12 3.31 -1.98
N VAL A 42 -9.97 4.15 -0.96
CA VAL A 42 -11.08 4.63 -0.16
C VAL A 42 -10.98 6.14 -0.06
N PRO A 43 -12.00 6.90 -0.49
CA PRO A 43 -12.01 8.35 -0.27
C PRO A 43 -12.17 8.61 1.22
N ILE A 44 -11.35 9.51 1.75
CA ILE A 44 -11.39 9.87 3.17
C ILE A 44 -11.26 11.37 3.36
N ARG A 45 -11.53 11.85 4.56
CA ARG A 45 -11.30 13.21 4.96
C ARG A 45 -10.36 13.15 6.15
N SER A 46 -9.26 13.85 6.10
CA SER A 46 -8.22 13.77 7.11
C SER A 46 -8.02 15.11 7.80
N PHE A 47 -7.89 15.06 9.14
CA PHE A 47 -7.60 16.23 9.94
C PHE A 47 -6.29 15.98 10.65
N TYR A 48 -5.38 16.92 10.62
CA TYR A 48 -4.09 16.75 11.30
C TYR A 48 -3.44 18.11 11.54
N SER A 49 -2.46 18.14 12.44
CA SER A 49 -1.73 19.34 12.74
C SER A 49 -0.44 19.39 11.94
N TRP A 50 -0.18 20.51 11.28
CA TRP A 50 1.05 20.69 10.53
C TRP A 50 1.48 22.15 10.73
N SER A 51 2.68 22.36 11.24
CA SER A 51 3.19 23.71 11.54
C SER A 51 2.23 24.51 12.42
N ASN A 52 1.71 23.86 13.45
CA ASN A 52 0.77 24.44 14.41
C ASN A 52 -0.55 24.89 13.83
N LYS A 53 -0.90 24.41 12.64
CA LYS A 53 -2.18 24.69 12.04
C LYS A 53 -2.97 23.43 11.85
N LEU A 54 -4.29 23.52 11.93
CA LEU A 54 -5.14 22.38 11.64
C LEU A 54 -5.31 22.30 10.14
N GLU A 55 -4.96 21.16 9.58
CA GLU A 55 -5.17 20.85 8.17
C GLU A 55 -6.41 19.98 8.05
N ASP A 56 -7.17 20.17 6.97
CA ASP A 56 -8.41 19.47 6.73
C ASP A 56 -8.44 19.20 5.23
N HIS A 57 -8.19 17.97 4.84
CA HIS A 57 -8.07 17.65 3.43
C HIS A 57 -8.86 16.41 3.05
N GLU A 58 -9.34 16.38 1.81
CA GLU A 58 -9.89 15.19 1.23
C GLU A 58 -8.74 14.45 0.58
N GLU A 59 -8.66 13.17 0.85
CA GLU A 59 -7.59 12.31 0.35
C GLU A 59 -8.14 10.97 -0.10
N ILE A 60 -7.26 10.13 -0.65
CA ILE A 60 -7.58 8.74 -0.92
C ILE A 60 -6.68 7.93 -0.03
N MET A 61 -7.26 7.00 0.72
CA MET A 61 -6.50 6.01 1.46
C MET A 61 -6.28 4.83 0.55
N VAL A 62 -5.04 4.40 0.41
CA VAL A 62 -4.65 3.31 -0.46
C VAL A 62 -4.21 2.14 0.40
N LEU A 63 -4.87 0.99 0.21
CA LEU A 63 -4.58 -0.22 0.95
C LEU A 63 -3.93 -1.19 -0.04
N MET A 64 -2.63 -1.44 0.13
CA MET A 64 -1.87 -2.27 -0.81
C MET A 64 -1.54 -3.59 -0.16
N LYS A 65 -2.08 -4.68 -0.69
CA LYS A 65 -1.92 -6.01 -0.11
C LYS A 65 -0.80 -6.75 -0.80
N THR A 66 0.18 -7.18 -0.02
CA THR A 66 1.37 -7.81 -0.56
C THR A 66 1.95 -8.81 0.45
N THR A 67 3.13 -9.35 0.16
CA THR A 67 3.82 -10.26 1.06
C THR A 67 4.90 -9.51 1.80
N LYS A 68 5.32 -10.06 2.94
CA LYS A 68 6.39 -9.47 3.73
C LYS A 68 7.67 -9.34 2.93
N SER A 69 7.96 -10.26 2.03
CA SER A 69 9.18 -10.24 1.24
C SER A 69 9.23 -9.04 0.28
N LEU A 70 8.08 -8.51 -0.15
CA LEU A 70 8.05 -7.37 -1.04
C LEU A 70 7.77 -6.04 -0.33
N ALA A 71 7.48 -6.11 0.97
CA ALA A 71 7.00 -4.93 1.70
C ALA A 71 8.00 -3.77 1.68
N THR A 72 9.28 -4.04 1.90
CA THR A 72 10.30 -2.99 1.93
C THR A 72 10.43 -2.32 0.56
N LYS A 73 10.44 -3.12 -0.49
CA LYS A 73 10.57 -2.59 -1.84
C LYS A 73 9.36 -1.74 -2.20
N LEU A 74 8.17 -2.20 -1.83
CA LEU A 74 6.93 -1.47 -2.08
C LEU A 74 6.94 -0.13 -1.32
N LYS A 75 7.35 -0.14 -0.06
CA LYS A 75 7.39 1.10 0.74
C LYS A 75 8.37 2.11 0.14
N LEU A 76 9.50 1.65 -0.38
CA LEU A 76 10.47 2.53 -1.02
C LEU A 76 9.90 3.15 -2.31
N GLU A 77 9.16 2.37 -3.09
CA GLU A 77 8.54 2.88 -4.30
C GLU A 77 7.46 3.91 -3.98
N ILE A 78 6.67 3.66 -2.94
CA ILE A 78 5.64 4.62 -2.52
C ILE A 78 6.30 5.92 -2.10
N ALA A 79 7.38 5.85 -1.33
CA ALA A 79 8.09 7.05 -0.89
C ALA A 79 8.62 7.83 -2.09
N ARG A 80 9.10 7.13 -3.13
CA ARG A 80 9.61 7.77 -4.32
C ARG A 80 8.53 8.47 -5.13
N LEU A 81 7.34 7.88 -5.20
CA LEU A 81 6.26 8.44 -5.98
C LEU A 81 5.49 9.52 -5.24
N HIS A 82 5.60 9.55 -3.92
CA HIS A 82 4.68 10.34 -3.10
C HIS A 82 4.92 11.84 -3.25
N PRO A 83 3.88 12.64 -3.41
CA PRO A 83 4.03 14.09 -3.54
C PRO A 83 4.25 14.81 -2.21
N TYR A 84 4.03 14.16 -1.06
CA TYR A 84 4.19 14.82 0.23
C TYR A 84 5.63 14.69 0.73
N ASP A 85 6.09 15.68 1.49
CA ASP A 85 7.40 15.63 2.11
C ASP A 85 7.46 14.57 3.19
N VAL A 86 6.38 14.40 3.93
CA VAL A 86 6.31 13.41 5.00
C VAL A 86 5.07 12.55 4.77
N PRO A 87 5.17 11.54 3.91
CA PRO A 87 4.01 10.71 3.60
C PRO A 87 3.72 9.71 4.70
N GLU A 88 2.44 9.35 4.84
CA GLU A 88 2.05 8.27 5.72
C GLU A 88 2.37 6.97 4.99
N ILE A 89 3.20 6.12 5.55
CA ILE A 89 3.50 4.80 4.99
C ILE A 89 3.55 3.84 6.17
N ILE A 90 2.54 3.00 6.28
CA ILE A 90 2.36 2.10 7.42
C ILE A 90 2.30 0.66 6.93
N GLU A 91 2.99 -0.22 7.62
CA GLU A 91 2.90 -1.65 7.31
C GLU A 91 2.11 -2.33 8.43
N VAL A 92 1.05 -3.06 8.06
CA VAL A 92 0.22 -3.77 9.00
C VAL A 92 0.28 -5.25 8.66
N LYS A 93 0.62 -6.07 9.66
CA LYS A 93 0.71 -7.50 9.45
C LYS A 93 -0.70 -8.07 9.39
N MET A 94 -0.98 -8.92 8.42
CA MET A 94 -2.23 -9.66 8.39
C MET A 94 -2.06 -10.85 9.30
N ASN A 95 -2.68 -10.81 10.48
CA ASN A 95 -2.52 -11.87 11.44
C ASN A 95 -3.25 -13.14 11.02
N ASP A 96 -4.35 -13.02 10.32
CA ASP A 96 -5.11 -14.16 9.81
C ASP A 96 -5.70 -13.79 8.46
N VAL A 97 -5.58 -14.69 7.50
CA VAL A 97 -6.12 -14.49 6.17
C VAL A 97 -6.52 -15.86 5.61
N SER A 98 -7.63 -15.92 4.89
CA SER A 98 -8.09 -17.20 4.37
C SER A 98 -7.05 -17.81 3.45
N LYS A 99 -6.95 -19.12 3.45
CA LYS A 99 -5.93 -19.83 2.66
C LYS A 99 -6.08 -19.58 1.17
N SER A 100 -7.29 -19.54 0.67
CA SER A 100 -7.52 -19.32 -0.76
C SER A 100 -7.10 -17.92 -1.18
N TYR A 101 -7.39 -16.93 -0.34
CA TYR A 101 -7.01 -15.57 -0.66
C TYR A 101 -5.49 -15.39 -0.60
N LEU A 102 -4.84 -15.98 0.40
CA LEU A 102 -3.38 -15.91 0.53
C LEU A 102 -2.71 -16.55 -0.68
N LYS A 103 -3.22 -17.72 -1.13
CA LYS A 103 -2.68 -18.38 -2.29
C LYS A 103 -2.84 -17.49 -3.53
N TRP A 104 -4.00 -16.88 -3.69
CA TRP A 104 -4.24 -15.98 -4.82
C TRP A 104 -3.26 -14.80 -4.79
N MET A 105 -3.03 -14.20 -3.63
CA MET A 105 -2.11 -13.09 -3.49
C MET A 105 -0.70 -13.48 -3.91
N ILE A 106 -0.21 -14.59 -3.39
CA ILE A 106 1.14 -15.07 -3.69
C ILE A 106 1.30 -15.37 -5.17
N ASP A 107 0.32 -16.04 -5.76
CA ASP A 107 0.38 -16.39 -7.18
C ASP A 107 0.31 -15.15 -8.07
N SER A 108 -0.42 -14.13 -7.66
CA SER A 108 -0.57 -12.90 -8.43
C SER A 108 0.72 -12.07 -8.49
N ILE A 109 1.56 -12.19 -7.47
CA ILE A 109 2.78 -11.41 -7.41
C ILE A 109 3.93 -12.10 -8.12
N LYS A 110 3.87 -13.41 -8.30
CA LYS A 110 4.94 -14.13 -8.96
C LYS A 110 5.05 -13.69 -10.41
N SER A 111 6.25 -13.58 -10.89
CA SER A 111 6.46 -13.23 -12.28
C SER A 111 6.50 -14.45 -13.16
#